data_b66730b6496f85e79ed9cba5db18a88b
#
_entry.id   b66730b6496f85e79ed9cba5db18a88b
#
_cell.length_a   1.000
_cell.length_b   1.000
_cell.length_c   1.000
_cell.angle_alpha   90.00
_cell.angle_beta   90.00
_cell.angle_gamma   90.00
#
_symmetry.space_group_name_H-M   'P 1'
#
loop_
_entity.id
_entity.type
_entity.pdbx_description
1 polymer ?
#
loop_
_entity_poly.entity_id
_entity_poly.type
_entity_poly.pdbx_seq_one_letter_code
_entity_poly.pdbx_strand_id
1 'polypeptide(L)'
;MRHEVVKSHSLKQRDWADVVTSKGEYHDNFAEASAARAFARASQARLFDRAEYLAPLHAAAFADKALKLLRVAEWETELWLPLVEESPGDLKALSNWYSFRWSPVFTGAPGAIERDLLMRAAARALGKQARAVTLSPLAEGDAQDLRVALAAEGWHVTVEQCDENHILRLKGRGFEEYWAARPGRLRSTVKRKGKSGAVKIRILDHYDEAAWNDYQTVYARSWKPEEGSPDFLKGLAQSEGAGGSLRLGLAYIDGQCVAAQFWTSEHGEALIHKLAYDERYAKASAGTLLTHALFRHVIEQDGVDLVDYGTGSDAYKRDWMEEIRPRFRLIARRPGHPANWAGLARAKLAQLVRRRSSV
;
A
#
# COMPACT_ATOMS: atom_id res chain seq x y z
N MET A 1 -23.33 31.84 50.17
CA MET A 1 -22.61 31.45 48.96
C MET A 1 -21.32 30.74 49.38
N ARG A 2 -21.29 29.41 49.29
CA ARG A 2 -20.08 28.61 49.58
C ARG A 2 -19.44 28.23 48.25
N HIS A 3 -18.20 28.67 48.04
CA HIS A 3 -17.37 28.26 46.92
C HIS A 3 -16.84 26.86 47.19
N GLU A 4 -17.31 25.88 46.41
CA GLU A 4 -16.67 24.58 46.34
C GLU A 4 -15.40 24.66 45.47
N VAL A 5 -14.27 24.43 46.13
CA VAL A 5 -12.97 24.30 45.46
C VAL A 5 -12.87 22.89 44.87
N VAL A 6 -12.95 22.78 43.55
CA VAL A 6 -12.67 21.54 42.82
C VAL A 6 -11.19 21.24 42.99
N LYS A 7 -10.86 20.23 43.77
CA LYS A 7 -9.51 19.67 43.90
C LYS A 7 -9.11 19.02 42.60
N SER A 8 -8.18 19.63 41.88
CA SER A 8 -7.48 19.00 40.76
C SER A 8 -6.70 17.77 41.28
N HIS A 9 -7.13 16.57 40.91
CA HIS A 9 -6.33 15.36 41.11
C HIS A 9 -5.13 15.44 40.17
N SER A 10 -3.94 15.73 40.74
CA SER A 10 -2.69 15.56 40.04
C SER A 10 -2.53 14.06 39.72
N LEU A 11 -2.61 13.70 38.45
CA LEU A 11 -2.19 12.41 37.96
C LEU A 11 -0.70 12.26 38.29
N LYS A 12 -0.40 11.46 39.30
CA LYS A 12 0.97 11.07 39.65
C LYS A 12 1.58 10.51 38.38
N GLN A 13 2.74 11.04 38.00
CA GLN A 13 3.62 10.53 36.99
C GLN A 13 3.88 9.05 37.33
N ARG A 14 3.13 8.13 36.68
CA ARG A 14 3.38 6.70 36.80
C ARG A 14 4.71 6.43 36.12
N ASP A 15 5.59 5.68 36.76
CA ASP A 15 6.80 5.16 36.15
C ASP A 15 6.41 4.27 34.95
N TRP A 16 6.50 4.80 33.75
CA TRP A 16 6.09 4.15 32.50
C TRP A 16 7.00 2.97 32.13
N ALA A 17 8.14 2.79 32.84
CA ALA A 17 9.10 1.72 32.57
C ALA A 17 8.57 0.31 32.89
N ASP A 18 7.59 0.18 33.84
CA ASP A 18 7.08 -1.12 34.31
C ASP A 18 5.72 -1.52 33.73
N VAL A 19 5.13 -0.75 32.81
CA VAL A 19 3.71 -0.91 32.45
C VAL A 19 3.49 -1.72 31.18
N VAL A 20 4.49 -2.02 30.35
CA VAL A 20 4.25 -2.76 29.11
C VAL A 20 4.60 -4.24 29.27
N THR A 21 3.66 -5.01 29.80
CA THR A 21 3.72 -6.48 29.88
C THR A 21 3.13 -7.17 28.64
N SER A 22 2.76 -6.42 27.61
CA SER A 22 2.13 -6.95 26.39
C SER A 22 3.00 -8.05 25.79
N LYS A 23 2.48 -9.27 25.80
CA LYS A 23 3.10 -10.39 25.10
C LYS A 23 2.71 -10.32 23.63
N GLY A 24 3.70 -10.43 22.75
CA GLY A 24 3.42 -10.62 21.33
C GLY A 24 2.97 -12.05 21.08
N GLU A 25 1.90 -12.22 20.33
CA GLU A 25 1.32 -13.48 19.88
C GLU A 25 1.49 -13.59 18.37
N TYR A 26 1.75 -14.79 17.86
CA TYR A 26 1.82 -15.06 16.44
C TYR A 26 0.65 -15.91 16.00
N HIS A 27 -0.02 -15.47 14.95
CA HIS A 27 -1.09 -16.17 14.28
C HIS A 27 -0.62 -16.54 12.87
N ASP A 28 -1.10 -17.65 12.34
CA ASP A 28 -0.75 -18.16 11.01
C ASP A 28 -1.94 -18.18 10.04
N ASN A 29 -3.08 -17.62 10.47
CA ASN A 29 -4.31 -17.64 9.71
C ASN A 29 -5.13 -16.36 9.92
N PHE A 30 -5.54 -15.72 8.83
CA PHE A 30 -6.46 -14.57 8.87
C PHE A 30 -7.89 -14.93 9.29
N ALA A 31 -8.29 -16.22 9.26
CA ALA A 31 -9.60 -16.65 9.69
C ALA A 31 -9.75 -16.80 11.22
N GLU A 32 -8.67 -16.73 11.99
CA GLU A 32 -8.76 -16.67 13.45
C GLU A 32 -9.55 -15.43 13.89
N ALA A 33 -10.40 -15.58 14.90
CA ALA A 33 -11.39 -14.58 15.28
C ALA A 33 -10.80 -13.17 15.56
N SER A 34 -9.61 -13.10 16.17
CA SER A 34 -8.92 -11.83 16.42
C SER A 34 -8.38 -11.20 15.13
N ALA A 35 -7.70 -12.00 14.29
CA ALA A 35 -7.19 -11.55 13.01
C ALA A 35 -8.33 -11.17 12.05
N ALA A 36 -9.38 -12.01 11.96
CA ALA A 36 -10.54 -11.75 11.12
C ALA A 36 -11.21 -10.40 11.45
N ARG A 37 -11.29 -10.03 12.75
CA ARG A 37 -11.81 -8.72 13.15
C ARG A 37 -10.84 -7.57 12.80
N ALA A 38 -9.56 -7.76 13.10
CA ALA A 38 -8.55 -6.72 12.92
C ALA A 38 -8.36 -6.33 11.45
N PHE A 39 -8.38 -7.32 10.55
CA PHE A 39 -8.15 -7.15 9.13
C PHE A 39 -9.44 -7.07 8.28
N ALA A 40 -10.62 -7.04 8.93
CA ALA A 40 -11.89 -6.92 8.22
C ALA A 40 -12.00 -5.58 7.48
N ARG A 41 -12.67 -5.56 6.32
CA ARG A 41 -12.99 -4.34 5.55
C ARG A 41 -13.66 -3.26 6.42
N ALA A 42 -14.53 -3.67 7.35
CA ALA A 42 -15.18 -2.75 8.28
C ALA A 42 -14.23 -2.09 9.28
N SER A 43 -13.09 -2.74 9.57
CA SER A 43 -12.08 -2.24 10.50
C SER A 43 -10.95 -1.47 9.82
N GLN A 44 -10.71 -1.74 8.52
CA GLN A 44 -9.59 -1.17 7.77
C GLN A 44 -10.06 -0.44 6.52
N ALA A 45 -9.92 0.88 6.55
CA ALA A 45 -10.29 1.73 5.41
C ALA A 45 -9.40 1.48 4.17
N ARG A 46 -8.19 0.98 4.35
CA ARG A 46 -7.20 0.84 3.29
C ARG A 46 -7.11 -0.58 2.77
N LEU A 47 -7.16 -0.75 1.46
CA LEU A 47 -7.13 -2.05 0.78
C LEU A 47 -5.97 -2.95 1.25
N PHE A 48 -4.75 -2.41 1.30
CA PHE A 48 -3.54 -3.19 1.61
C PHE A 48 -3.43 -3.63 3.07
N ASP A 49 -4.35 -3.19 3.94
CA ASP A 49 -4.41 -3.53 5.36
C ASP A 49 -5.53 -4.57 5.65
N ARG A 50 -6.20 -5.12 4.63
CA ARG A 50 -7.36 -6.01 4.74
C ARG A 50 -7.02 -7.48 4.49
N ALA A 51 -7.75 -8.37 5.16
CA ALA A 51 -7.64 -9.81 4.92
C ALA A 51 -8.00 -10.20 3.49
N GLU A 52 -8.98 -9.51 2.87
CA GLU A 52 -9.41 -9.72 1.49
C GLU A 52 -8.33 -9.44 0.45
N TYR A 53 -7.31 -8.65 0.82
CA TYR A 53 -6.10 -8.43 0.02
C TYR A 53 -4.95 -9.34 0.46
N LEU A 54 -4.65 -9.38 1.76
CA LEU A 54 -3.45 -10.01 2.30
C LEU A 54 -3.51 -11.55 2.24
N ALA A 55 -4.65 -12.17 2.51
CA ALA A 55 -4.77 -13.62 2.47
C ALA A 55 -4.65 -14.19 1.03
N PRO A 56 -5.33 -13.64 0.00
CA PRO A 56 -5.10 -14.05 -1.39
C PRO A 56 -3.67 -13.74 -1.87
N LEU A 57 -3.06 -12.62 -1.42
CA LEU A 57 -1.67 -12.31 -1.75
C LEU A 57 -0.72 -13.37 -1.19
N HIS A 58 -0.90 -13.79 0.07
CA HIS A 58 -0.11 -14.86 0.68
C HIS A 58 -0.27 -16.17 -0.11
N ALA A 59 -1.49 -16.57 -0.39
CA ALA A 59 -1.77 -17.81 -1.14
C ALA A 59 -1.17 -17.82 -2.55
N ALA A 60 -1.17 -16.66 -3.24
CA ALA A 60 -0.70 -16.58 -4.63
C ALA A 60 0.82 -16.38 -4.77
N ALA A 61 1.45 -15.66 -3.84
CA ALA A 61 2.85 -15.24 -4.00
C ALA A 61 3.79 -15.73 -2.89
N PHE A 62 3.26 -16.31 -1.82
CA PHE A 62 4.02 -16.77 -0.64
C PHE A 62 3.53 -18.11 -0.10
N ALA A 63 2.92 -18.95 -0.94
CA ALA A 63 2.35 -20.24 -0.52
C ALA A 63 3.38 -21.19 0.11
N ASP A 64 4.65 -21.05 -0.26
CA ASP A 64 5.80 -21.80 0.29
C ASP A 64 6.39 -21.16 1.56
N LYS A 65 5.88 -20.01 2.01
CA LYS A 65 6.36 -19.27 3.18
C LYS A 65 5.35 -19.34 4.33
N ALA A 66 5.86 -19.48 5.54
CA ALA A 66 4.99 -19.42 6.72
C ALA A 66 4.46 -18.00 6.94
N LEU A 67 3.12 -17.89 7.05
CA LEU A 67 2.47 -16.66 7.45
C LEU A 67 2.75 -16.39 8.94
N LYS A 68 3.08 -15.14 9.27
CA LYS A 68 3.37 -14.68 10.62
C LYS A 68 2.63 -13.38 10.90
N LEU A 69 1.45 -13.47 11.46
CA LEU A 69 0.71 -12.27 11.91
C LEU A 69 1.10 -12.01 13.37
N LEU A 70 2.04 -11.10 13.58
CA LEU A 70 2.40 -10.70 14.96
C LEU A 70 1.33 -9.75 15.49
N ARG A 71 0.68 -10.13 16.57
CA ARG A 71 -0.25 -9.32 17.35
C ARG A 71 0.39 -8.85 18.65
N VAL A 72 0.20 -7.59 18.98
CA VAL A 72 0.43 -7.01 20.31
C VAL A 72 -0.81 -6.24 20.71
N ALA A 73 -1.30 -6.47 21.92
CA ALA A 73 -2.48 -5.79 22.45
C ALA A 73 -2.15 -5.08 23.76
N GLU A 74 -2.70 -3.87 23.91
CA GLU A 74 -2.61 -3.08 25.13
C GLU A 74 -3.96 -2.39 25.36
N TRP A 75 -4.62 -2.68 26.48
CA TRP A 75 -5.99 -2.25 26.79
C TRP A 75 -6.98 -2.61 25.66
N GLU A 76 -7.59 -1.61 25.02
CA GLU A 76 -8.53 -1.80 23.89
C GLU A 76 -7.90 -1.59 22.53
N THR A 77 -6.57 -1.40 22.49
CA THR A 77 -5.84 -1.14 21.23
C THR A 77 -4.92 -2.29 20.85
N GLU A 78 -4.77 -2.52 19.58
CA GLU A 78 -3.90 -3.56 19.06
C GLU A 78 -3.02 -3.05 17.92
N LEU A 79 -1.85 -3.67 17.80
CA LEU A 79 -0.97 -3.58 16.64
C LEU A 79 -0.81 -4.97 16.04
N TRP A 80 -0.96 -5.04 14.73
CA TRP A 80 -0.68 -6.22 13.94
C TRP A 80 0.39 -5.94 12.89
N LEU A 81 1.34 -6.86 12.73
CA LEU A 81 2.33 -6.85 11.67
C LEU A 81 2.11 -8.09 10.79
N PRO A 82 1.55 -7.93 9.57
CA PRO A 82 1.40 -9.02 8.61
C PRO A 82 2.75 -9.32 7.96
N LEU A 83 3.36 -10.46 8.31
CA LEU A 83 4.69 -10.87 7.91
C LEU A 83 4.67 -12.26 7.27
N VAL A 84 5.74 -12.61 6.57
CA VAL A 84 6.08 -13.97 6.13
C VAL A 84 7.48 -14.33 6.60
N GLU A 85 7.73 -15.61 6.88
CA GLU A 85 9.05 -16.11 7.20
C GLU A 85 9.76 -16.52 5.91
N GLU A 86 10.71 -15.71 5.46
CA GLU A 86 11.47 -15.94 4.24
C GLU A 86 12.47 -17.10 4.38
N SER A 87 13.12 -17.16 5.54
CA SER A 87 13.98 -18.24 5.99
C SER A 87 14.00 -18.25 7.52
N PRO A 88 14.44 -19.32 8.19
CA PRO A 88 14.37 -19.41 9.65
C PRO A 88 14.91 -18.18 10.36
N GLY A 89 14.03 -17.46 11.06
CA GLY A 89 14.32 -16.24 11.78
C GLY A 89 14.44 -14.97 10.93
N ASP A 90 14.27 -15.03 9.61
CA ASP A 90 14.21 -13.85 8.74
C ASP A 90 12.76 -13.56 8.37
N LEU A 91 12.18 -12.52 8.93
CA LEU A 91 10.82 -12.09 8.66
C LEU A 91 10.80 -10.96 7.64
N LYS A 92 9.82 -10.99 6.75
CA LYS A 92 9.56 -9.93 5.77
C LYS A 92 8.12 -9.45 5.83
N ALA A 93 7.88 -8.22 5.42
CA ALA A 93 6.55 -7.71 5.15
C ALA A 93 5.80 -8.65 4.19
N LEU A 94 4.54 -8.96 4.48
CA LEU A 94 3.66 -9.63 3.53
C LEU A 94 3.26 -8.62 2.45
N SER A 95 4.12 -8.46 1.46
CA SER A 95 3.98 -7.50 0.36
C SER A 95 4.83 -7.90 -0.82
N ASN A 96 4.40 -7.54 -2.02
CA ASN A 96 5.16 -7.70 -3.27
C ASN A 96 4.90 -6.50 -4.21
N TRP A 97 5.19 -6.64 -5.50
CA TRP A 97 5.00 -5.58 -6.51
C TRP A 97 3.53 -5.17 -6.76
N TYR A 98 2.54 -5.90 -6.24
CA TYR A 98 1.13 -5.48 -6.24
C TYR A 98 0.80 -4.51 -5.12
N SER A 99 1.63 -4.45 -4.08
CA SER A 99 1.39 -3.63 -2.89
C SER A 99 1.99 -2.24 -3.04
N PHE A 100 1.16 -1.20 -3.07
CA PHE A 100 1.64 0.19 -3.15
C PHE A 100 2.24 0.68 -1.84
N ARG A 101 1.94 -0.05 -0.77
CA ARG A 101 2.47 0.15 0.58
C ARG A 101 2.26 -1.10 1.43
N TRP A 102 3.03 -1.17 2.48
CA TRP A 102 2.81 -2.00 3.65
C TRP A 102 2.83 -1.12 4.89
N SER A 103 2.04 -1.40 5.90
CA SER A 103 1.96 -0.63 7.14
C SER A 103 1.69 -1.53 8.35
N PRO A 104 2.10 -1.11 9.56
CA PRO A 104 1.54 -1.63 10.79
C PRO A 104 0.03 -1.39 10.81
N VAL A 105 -0.74 -2.42 11.15
CA VAL A 105 -2.21 -2.36 11.20
C VAL A 105 -2.64 -2.15 12.65
N PHE A 106 -3.37 -1.08 12.90
CA PHE A 106 -3.86 -0.74 14.24
C PHE A 106 -5.38 -0.92 14.32
N THR A 107 -5.84 -1.35 15.50
CA THR A 107 -7.25 -1.35 15.87
C THR A 107 -7.45 -0.58 17.17
N GLY A 108 -8.68 -0.15 17.50
CA GLY A 108 -8.99 0.60 18.71
C GLY A 108 -8.56 2.09 18.66
N ALA A 109 -8.12 2.61 17.50
CA ALA A 109 -7.73 4.00 17.28
C ALA A 109 -6.69 4.54 18.31
N PRO A 110 -5.53 3.89 18.48
CA PRO A 110 -4.53 4.28 19.49
C PRO A 110 -4.00 5.69 19.24
N GLY A 111 -3.84 6.46 20.34
CA GLY A 111 -3.13 7.73 20.33
C GLY A 111 -1.63 7.57 20.10
N ALA A 112 -0.91 8.69 19.94
CA ALA A 112 0.53 8.65 19.62
C ALA A 112 1.37 7.88 20.66
N ILE A 113 1.09 8.03 21.94
CA ILE A 113 1.80 7.33 23.02
C ILE A 113 1.50 5.83 22.97
N GLU A 114 0.24 5.44 22.78
CA GLU A 114 -0.15 4.03 22.67
C GLU A 114 0.47 3.36 21.46
N ARG A 115 0.54 4.07 20.31
CA ARG A 115 1.24 3.58 19.10
C ARG A 115 2.72 3.30 19.37
N ASP A 116 3.43 4.22 20.06
CA ASP A 116 4.85 4.00 20.41
C ASP A 116 5.01 2.79 21.33
N LEU A 117 4.16 2.65 22.35
CA LEU A 117 4.19 1.51 23.28
C LEU A 117 3.93 0.18 22.56
N LEU A 118 2.91 0.12 21.69
CA LEU A 118 2.60 -1.06 20.89
C LEU A 118 3.74 -1.42 19.93
N MET A 119 4.34 -0.44 19.26
CA MET A 119 5.49 -0.68 18.36
C MET A 119 6.72 -1.20 19.10
N ARG A 120 7.04 -0.67 20.29
CA ARG A 120 8.12 -1.18 21.15
C ARG A 120 7.84 -2.61 21.63
N ALA A 121 6.60 -2.90 22.02
CA ALA A 121 6.22 -4.25 22.41
C ALA A 121 6.33 -5.23 21.22
N ALA A 122 5.94 -4.80 20.02
CA ALA A 122 6.15 -5.59 18.80
C ALA A 122 7.65 -5.81 18.51
N ALA A 123 8.49 -4.79 18.68
CA ALA A 123 9.94 -4.90 18.50
C ALA A 123 10.56 -5.89 19.50
N ARG A 124 10.11 -5.92 20.76
CA ARG A 124 10.51 -6.93 21.76
C ARG A 124 10.05 -8.34 21.37
N ALA A 125 8.79 -8.46 20.91
CA ALA A 125 8.23 -9.74 20.49
C ALA A 125 8.98 -10.32 19.27
N LEU A 126 9.24 -9.48 18.26
CA LEU A 126 10.09 -9.84 17.12
C LEU A 126 11.45 -10.36 17.58
N GLY A 127 12.09 -9.69 18.56
CA GLY A 127 13.39 -10.05 19.07
C GLY A 127 13.49 -11.43 19.73
N LYS A 128 12.36 -12.08 20.06
CA LYS A 128 12.33 -13.43 20.61
C LYS A 128 12.40 -14.51 19.54
N GLN A 129 11.97 -14.22 18.31
CA GLN A 129 11.86 -15.22 17.24
C GLN A 129 12.65 -14.85 15.99
N ALA A 130 12.85 -13.56 15.73
CA ALA A 130 13.51 -13.10 14.52
C ALA A 130 14.95 -12.66 14.78
N ARG A 131 15.85 -13.01 13.87
CA ARG A 131 17.22 -12.47 13.78
C ARG A 131 17.29 -11.24 12.88
N ALA A 132 16.43 -11.17 11.87
CA ALA A 132 16.30 -10.03 10.97
C ALA A 132 14.84 -9.81 10.55
N VAL A 133 14.50 -8.54 10.31
CA VAL A 133 13.18 -8.14 9.81
C VAL A 133 13.38 -7.14 8.68
N THR A 134 12.69 -7.36 7.56
CA THR A 134 12.67 -6.44 6.40
C THR A 134 11.25 -6.00 6.13
N LEU A 135 10.99 -4.70 6.24
CA LEU A 135 9.67 -4.11 6.05
C LEU A 135 9.70 -3.14 4.88
N SER A 136 8.89 -3.37 3.87
CA SER A 136 8.73 -2.51 2.68
C SER A 136 7.45 -2.87 1.91
N PRO A 137 6.89 -1.95 1.10
CA PRO A 137 7.21 -0.52 0.98
C PRO A 137 6.49 0.30 2.06
N LEU A 138 7.23 1.02 2.88
CA LEU A 138 6.71 1.82 4.00
C LEU A 138 6.48 3.28 3.58
N ALA A 139 5.48 3.92 4.19
CA ALA A 139 5.41 5.37 4.24
C ALA A 139 6.54 5.93 5.14
N GLU A 140 6.93 7.19 4.93
CA GLU A 140 8.02 7.82 5.69
C GLU A 140 7.76 7.82 7.20
N GLY A 141 6.54 8.20 7.62
CA GLY A 141 6.15 8.20 9.03
C GLY A 141 6.25 6.82 9.67
N ASP A 142 5.66 5.79 9.02
CA ASP A 142 5.71 4.41 9.52
C ASP A 142 7.15 3.89 9.61
N ALA A 143 8.00 4.23 8.62
CA ALA A 143 9.41 3.84 8.62
C ALA A 143 10.19 4.48 9.78
N GLN A 144 9.90 5.77 10.08
CA GLN A 144 10.53 6.49 11.18
C GLN A 144 10.09 5.95 12.55
N ASP A 145 8.78 5.74 12.74
CA ASP A 145 8.23 5.26 14.00
C ASP A 145 8.75 3.85 14.32
N LEU A 146 8.72 2.94 13.33
CA LEU A 146 9.28 1.60 13.46
C LEU A 146 10.79 1.62 13.72
N ARG A 147 11.53 2.53 13.06
CA ARG A 147 12.96 2.69 13.29
C ARG A 147 13.25 3.05 14.73
N VAL A 148 12.52 4.02 15.30
CA VAL A 148 12.68 4.44 16.69
C VAL A 148 12.35 3.30 17.65
N ALA A 149 11.22 2.65 17.47
CA ALA A 149 10.78 1.55 18.33
C ALA A 149 11.76 0.36 18.32
N LEU A 150 12.18 -0.08 17.13
CA LEU A 150 13.12 -1.19 16.97
C LEU A 150 14.49 -0.84 17.56
N ALA A 151 15.01 0.37 17.31
CA ALA A 151 16.31 0.80 17.87
C ALA A 151 16.28 0.85 19.40
N ALA A 152 15.18 1.31 20.00
CA ALA A 152 15.00 1.34 21.46
C ALA A 152 15.06 -0.08 22.09
N GLU A 153 14.67 -1.11 21.32
CA GLU A 153 14.72 -2.52 21.76
C GLU A 153 15.97 -3.26 21.29
N GLY A 154 17.04 -2.52 20.97
CA GLY A 154 18.37 -3.04 20.70
C GLY A 154 18.59 -3.62 19.30
N TRP A 155 17.71 -3.30 18.33
CA TRP A 155 17.94 -3.66 16.94
C TRP A 155 18.86 -2.65 16.24
N HIS A 156 19.73 -3.15 15.38
CA HIS A 156 20.42 -2.30 14.40
C HIS A 156 19.51 -2.07 13.20
N VAL A 157 19.08 -0.83 13.00
CA VAL A 157 18.07 -0.47 11.98
C VAL A 157 18.68 0.42 10.90
N THR A 158 18.44 0.06 9.65
CA THR A 158 18.73 0.89 8.48
C THR A 158 17.43 1.18 7.74
N VAL A 159 17.27 2.41 7.25
CA VAL A 159 16.14 2.83 6.42
C VAL A 159 16.71 3.43 5.14
N GLU A 160 16.17 3.01 4.00
CA GLU A 160 16.56 3.51 2.68
C GLU A 160 15.31 3.71 1.82
N GLN A 161 15.34 4.68 0.92
CA GLN A 161 14.28 4.79 -0.09
C GLN A 161 14.40 3.59 -1.04
N CYS A 162 13.29 2.89 -1.26
CA CYS A 162 13.25 1.70 -2.12
C CYS A 162 12.38 1.89 -3.36
N ASP A 163 11.44 2.82 -3.34
CA ASP A 163 10.53 3.09 -4.44
C ASP A 163 9.90 4.49 -4.29
N GLU A 164 9.00 4.84 -5.21
CA GLU A 164 8.20 6.06 -5.16
C GLU A 164 6.80 5.80 -5.74
N ASN A 165 5.77 6.41 -5.15
CA ASN A 165 4.43 6.45 -5.70
C ASN A 165 4.19 7.83 -6.33
N HIS A 166 3.57 7.83 -7.51
CA HIS A 166 3.07 9.04 -8.12
C HIS A 166 1.63 9.26 -7.67
N ILE A 167 1.33 10.41 -7.07
CA ILE A 167 0.01 10.71 -6.49
C ILE A 167 -0.54 12.04 -6.98
N LEU A 168 -1.87 12.14 -6.97
CA LEU A 168 -2.62 13.38 -7.18
C LEU A 168 -3.48 13.64 -5.94
N ARG A 169 -3.26 14.79 -5.27
CA ARG A 169 -4.17 15.30 -4.24
C ARG A 169 -5.08 16.35 -4.86
N LEU A 170 -6.37 16.10 -4.82
CA LEU A 170 -7.33 17.01 -5.43
C LEU A 170 -7.52 18.30 -4.63
N LYS A 171 -7.46 18.24 -3.30
CA LYS A 171 -7.60 19.44 -2.45
C LYS A 171 -8.88 20.24 -2.74
N GLY A 172 -9.98 19.52 -2.99
CA GLY A 172 -11.27 20.12 -3.33
C GLY A 172 -11.45 20.53 -4.79
N ARG A 173 -10.44 20.36 -5.66
CA ARG A 173 -10.54 20.66 -7.09
C ARG A 173 -11.47 19.66 -7.79
N GLY A 174 -12.32 20.17 -8.67
CA GLY A 174 -13.09 19.35 -9.60
C GLY A 174 -12.26 18.87 -10.79
N PHE A 175 -12.84 18.00 -11.61
CA PHE A 175 -12.13 17.44 -12.76
C PHE A 175 -11.67 18.49 -13.77
N GLU A 176 -12.49 19.48 -14.10
CA GLU A 176 -12.13 20.50 -15.11
C GLU A 176 -10.93 21.35 -14.66
N GLU A 177 -10.85 21.68 -13.36
CA GLU A 177 -9.72 22.41 -12.80
C GLU A 177 -8.44 21.54 -12.82
N TYR A 178 -8.53 20.29 -12.37
CA TYR A 178 -7.44 19.34 -12.48
C TYR A 178 -6.98 19.20 -13.94
N TRP A 179 -7.92 19.00 -14.88
CA TRP A 179 -7.61 18.77 -16.28
C TRP A 179 -6.98 19.98 -16.95
N ALA A 180 -7.41 21.20 -16.62
CA ALA A 180 -6.82 22.44 -17.15
C ALA A 180 -5.32 22.57 -16.81
N ALA A 181 -4.88 22.01 -15.68
CA ALA A 181 -3.49 22.00 -15.24
C ALA A 181 -2.62 20.92 -15.91
N ARG A 182 -3.20 20.00 -16.69
CA ARG A 182 -2.42 18.93 -17.37
C ARG A 182 -1.60 19.47 -18.55
N PRO A 183 -0.51 18.75 -18.93
CA PRO A 183 0.32 19.16 -20.06
C PRO A 183 -0.48 19.39 -21.33
N GLY A 184 -0.19 20.49 -22.06
CA GLY A 184 -0.93 20.87 -23.27
C GLY A 184 -0.94 19.79 -24.35
N ARG A 185 0.17 19.02 -24.50
CA ARG A 185 0.27 17.87 -25.40
C ARG A 185 -0.77 16.77 -25.05
N LEU A 186 -0.96 16.48 -23.76
CA LEU A 186 -1.93 15.49 -23.30
C LEU A 186 -3.35 15.96 -23.60
N ARG A 187 -3.69 17.20 -23.23
CA ARG A 187 -5.00 17.80 -23.50
C ARG A 187 -5.33 17.85 -25.00
N SER A 188 -4.36 18.22 -25.84
CA SER A 188 -4.52 18.24 -27.30
C SER A 188 -4.75 16.86 -27.86
N THR A 189 -4.07 15.81 -27.34
CA THR A 189 -4.27 14.42 -27.74
C THR A 189 -5.69 13.97 -27.43
N VAL A 190 -6.15 14.18 -26.18
CA VAL A 190 -7.50 13.81 -25.76
C VAL A 190 -8.55 14.53 -26.59
N LYS A 191 -8.42 15.85 -26.78
CA LYS A 191 -9.34 16.65 -27.62
C LYS A 191 -9.42 16.14 -29.05
N ARG A 192 -8.28 15.91 -29.70
CA ARG A 192 -8.20 15.47 -31.12
C ARG A 192 -8.74 14.05 -31.30
N LYS A 193 -8.29 13.12 -30.44
CA LYS A 193 -8.67 11.71 -30.54
C LYS A 193 -10.10 11.44 -30.08
N GLY A 194 -10.56 12.14 -29.04
CA GLY A 194 -11.95 12.08 -28.59
C GLY A 194 -12.97 12.55 -29.64
N LYS A 195 -12.63 13.58 -30.43
CA LYS A 195 -13.50 14.08 -31.50
C LYS A 195 -13.81 13.05 -32.59
N SER A 196 -12.93 12.05 -32.83
CA SER A 196 -13.16 11.04 -33.86
C SER A 196 -14.32 10.10 -33.52
N GLY A 197 -14.66 9.96 -32.22
CA GLY A 197 -15.72 9.05 -31.75
C GLY A 197 -15.42 7.56 -31.99
N ALA A 198 -14.23 7.22 -32.48
CA ALA A 198 -13.85 5.83 -32.82
C ALA A 198 -13.67 4.97 -31.58
N VAL A 199 -13.23 5.56 -30.43
CA VAL A 199 -13.02 4.84 -29.19
C VAL A 199 -14.29 4.92 -28.33
N LYS A 200 -14.86 3.78 -28.02
CA LYS A 200 -16.00 3.64 -27.09
C LYS A 200 -15.47 3.18 -25.74
N ILE A 201 -15.85 3.86 -24.65
CA ILE A 201 -15.37 3.58 -23.29
C ILE A 201 -16.52 3.01 -22.47
N ARG A 202 -16.21 1.95 -21.71
CA ARG A 202 -17.07 1.35 -20.69
C ARG A 202 -16.31 1.32 -19.37
N ILE A 203 -16.94 1.73 -18.28
CA ILE A 203 -16.41 1.65 -16.91
C ILE A 203 -17.43 0.81 -16.12
N LEU A 204 -16.95 -0.24 -15.46
CA LEU A 204 -17.75 -1.11 -14.61
C LEU A 204 -17.34 -0.92 -13.16
N ASP A 205 -18.30 -0.91 -12.27
CA ASP A 205 -18.18 -0.86 -10.82
C ASP A 205 -18.37 -2.23 -10.16
N HIS A 206 -18.67 -3.25 -10.94
CA HIS A 206 -18.86 -4.63 -10.54
C HIS A 206 -18.02 -5.57 -11.41
N TYR A 207 -17.77 -6.78 -10.92
CA TYR A 207 -17.07 -7.81 -11.67
C TYR A 207 -18.00 -8.41 -12.75
N ASP A 208 -17.49 -8.48 -13.97
CA ASP A 208 -18.12 -9.13 -15.12
C ASP A 208 -17.05 -10.01 -15.81
N GLU A 209 -17.34 -11.30 -15.95
CA GLU A 209 -16.38 -12.27 -16.48
C GLU A 209 -15.97 -11.96 -17.93
N ALA A 210 -16.90 -11.50 -18.78
CA ALA A 210 -16.59 -11.16 -20.17
C ALA A 210 -15.68 -9.93 -20.24
N ALA A 211 -15.95 -8.90 -19.43
CA ALA A 211 -15.12 -7.70 -19.31
C ALA A 211 -13.71 -8.04 -18.76
N TRP A 212 -13.63 -8.97 -17.81
CA TRP A 212 -12.34 -9.42 -17.29
C TRP A 212 -11.52 -10.18 -18.34
N ASN A 213 -12.16 -11.01 -19.16
CA ASN A 213 -11.51 -11.69 -20.28
C ASN A 213 -11.00 -10.71 -21.34
N ASP A 214 -11.76 -9.64 -21.62
CA ASP A 214 -11.30 -8.53 -22.46
C ASP A 214 -10.04 -7.86 -21.88
N TYR A 215 -10.05 -7.58 -20.57
CA TYR A 215 -8.87 -7.03 -19.86
C TYR A 215 -7.66 -7.95 -20.00
N GLN A 216 -7.79 -9.25 -19.73
CA GLN A 216 -6.70 -10.21 -19.85
C GLN A 216 -6.16 -10.30 -21.28
N THR A 217 -7.07 -10.28 -22.28
CA THR A 217 -6.71 -10.30 -23.70
C THR A 217 -5.88 -9.08 -24.10
N VAL A 218 -6.27 -7.88 -23.63
CA VAL A 218 -5.52 -6.64 -23.87
C VAL A 218 -4.18 -6.67 -23.16
N TYR A 219 -4.15 -7.15 -21.91
CA TYR A 219 -2.91 -7.25 -21.14
C TYR A 219 -1.89 -8.13 -21.82
N ALA A 220 -2.29 -9.32 -22.31
CA ALA A 220 -1.43 -10.26 -23.03
C ALA A 220 -0.89 -9.71 -24.38
N ARG A 221 -1.56 -8.70 -24.97
CA ARG A 221 -1.16 -8.04 -26.22
C ARG A 221 -0.42 -6.72 -26.00
N SER A 222 -0.16 -6.37 -24.77
CA SER A 222 0.53 -5.13 -24.42
C SER A 222 2.05 -5.33 -24.33
N TRP A 223 2.80 -4.25 -24.20
CA TRP A 223 4.27 -4.26 -23.99
C TRP A 223 4.70 -4.79 -22.61
N LYS A 224 3.75 -5.04 -21.73
CA LYS A 224 4.05 -5.44 -20.35
C LYS A 224 4.56 -6.87 -20.27
N PRO A 225 5.41 -7.17 -19.26
CA PRO A 225 5.78 -8.55 -19.00
C PRO A 225 4.55 -9.38 -18.64
N GLU A 226 4.69 -10.69 -18.76
CA GLU A 226 3.65 -11.63 -18.34
C GLU A 226 3.21 -11.36 -16.90
N GLU A 227 1.91 -11.49 -16.63
CA GLU A 227 1.35 -11.24 -15.30
C GLU A 227 1.77 -12.34 -14.32
N GLY A 228 2.46 -11.97 -13.24
CA GLY A 228 3.03 -12.95 -12.30
C GLY A 228 1.99 -13.74 -11.51
N SER A 229 0.80 -13.16 -11.24
CA SER A 229 -0.28 -13.82 -10.48
C SER A 229 -1.65 -13.39 -11.01
N PRO A 230 -2.07 -13.88 -12.18
CA PRO A 230 -3.35 -13.47 -12.80
C PRO A 230 -4.56 -13.86 -11.94
N ASP A 231 -4.52 -15.01 -11.24
CA ASP A 231 -5.61 -15.46 -10.37
C ASP A 231 -5.76 -14.56 -9.14
N PHE A 232 -4.66 -14.05 -8.59
CA PHE A 232 -4.71 -13.05 -7.52
C PHE A 232 -5.43 -11.78 -7.98
N LEU A 233 -5.09 -11.25 -9.15
CA LEU A 233 -5.73 -10.05 -9.67
C LEU A 233 -7.20 -10.28 -10.01
N LYS A 234 -7.55 -11.46 -10.55
CA LYS A 234 -8.94 -11.84 -10.80
C LYS A 234 -9.74 -11.90 -9.49
N GLY A 235 -9.20 -12.57 -8.48
CA GLY A 235 -9.81 -12.64 -7.15
C GLY A 235 -9.99 -11.27 -6.50
N LEU A 236 -8.99 -10.39 -6.66
CA LEU A 236 -9.08 -9.01 -6.18
C LEU A 236 -10.18 -8.24 -6.91
N ALA A 237 -10.28 -8.35 -8.23
CA ALA A 237 -11.34 -7.70 -9.00
C ALA A 237 -12.74 -8.21 -8.61
N GLN A 238 -12.88 -9.51 -8.32
CA GLN A 238 -14.13 -10.11 -7.84
C GLN A 238 -14.52 -9.57 -6.45
N SER A 239 -13.56 -9.55 -5.52
CA SER A 239 -13.76 -9.04 -4.15
C SER A 239 -14.12 -7.56 -4.15
N GLU A 240 -13.36 -6.74 -4.90
CA GLU A 240 -13.59 -5.30 -4.97
C GLU A 240 -14.86 -4.96 -5.78
N GLY A 241 -15.22 -5.80 -6.75
CA GLY A 241 -16.51 -5.70 -7.45
C GLY A 241 -17.71 -5.98 -6.54
N ALA A 242 -17.61 -7.02 -5.70
CA ALA A 242 -18.64 -7.32 -4.70
C ALA A 242 -18.75 -6.21 -3.63
N GLY A 243 -17.64 -5.54 -3.31
CA GLY A 243 -17.58 -4.41 -2.39
C GLY A 243 -17.97 -3.06 -3.02
N GLY A 244 -18.23 -2.99 -4.34
CA GLY A 244 -18.57 -1.75 -5.04
C GLY A 244 -17.42 -0.78 -5.30
N SER A 245 -16.18 -1.17 -4.97
CA SER A 245 -14.99 -0.33 -5.12
C SER A 245 -14.25 -0.56 -6.45
N LEU A 246 -14.58 -1.59 -7.21
CA LEU A 246 -14.00 -1.84 -8.54
C LEU A 246 -14.31 -0.68 -9.51
N ARG A 247 -13.30 -0.30 -10.31
CA ARG A 247 -13.46 0.54 -11.51
C ARG A 247 -12.66 -0.11 -12.64
N LEU A 248 -13.31 -1.04 -13.35
CA LEU A 248 -12.74 -1.71 -14.51
C LEU A 248 -13.06 -0.91 -15.76
N GLY A 249 -12.07 -0.23 -16.31
CA GLY A 249 -12.20 0.55 -17.54
C GLY A 249 -11.78 -0.22 -18.76
N LEU A 250 -12.60 -0.18 -19.82
CA LEU A 250 -12.36 -0.83 -21.12
C LEU A 250 -12.60 0.15 -22.25
N ALA A 251 -11.74 0.12 -23.25
CA ALA A 251 -11.89 0.94 -24.46
C ALA A 251 -11.93 0.06 -25.70
N TYR A 252 -12.94 0.29 -26.54
CA TYR A 252 -13.23 -0.50 -27.72
C TYR A 252 -13.10 0.31 -29.01
N ILE A 253 -12.62 -0.32 -30.08
CA ILE A 253 -12.64 0.15 -31.46
C ILE A 253 -13.22 -0.96 -32.31
N ASP A 254 -14.27 -0.66 -33.07
CA ASP A 254 -14.97 -1.59 -33.95
C ASP A 254 -15.36 -2.92 -33.24
N GLY A 255 -15.81 -2.80 -31.98
CA GLY A 255 -16.21 -3.94 -31.15
C GLY A 255 -15.06 -4.70 -30.49
N GLN A 256 -13.80 -4.41 -30.80
CA GLN A 256 -12.63 -5.04 -30.19
C GLN A 256 -12.13 -4.22 -29.00
N CYS A 257 -11.91 -4.86 -27.85
CA CYS A 257 -11.24 -4.22 -26.73
C CYS A 257 -9.75 -3.99 -27.05
N VAL A 258 -9.30 -2.72 -26.93
CA VAL A 258 -7.96 -2.28 -27.32
C VAL A 258 -7.19 -1.59 -26.19
N ALA A 259 -7.86 -1.22 -25.10
CA ALA A 259 -7.20 -0.75 -23.87
C ALA A 259 -8.04 -1.14 -22.66
N ALA A 260 -7.37 -1.46 -21.57
CA ALA A 260 -8.02 -1.86 -20.33
C ALA A 260 -7.25 -1.33 -19.11
N GLN A 261 -7.98 -0.98 -18.05
CA GLN A 261 -7.40 -0.52 -16.79
C GLN A 261 -8.20 -1.07 -15.62
N PHE A 262 -7.48 -1.56 -14.61
CA PHE A 262 -8.04 -2.03 -13.36
C PHE A 262 -7.71 -1.06 -12.24
N TRP A 263 -8.73 -0.40 -11.69
CA TRP A 263 -8.64 0.53 -10.57
C TRP A 263 -9.57 0.08 -9.45
N THR A 264 -9.28 0.56 -8.24
CA THR A 264 -10.24 0.54 -7.12
C THR A 264 -10.45 1.95 -6.60
N SER A 265 -11.66 2.25 -6.12
CA SER A 265 -12.05 3.57 -5.59
C SER A 265 -12.90 3.40 -4.35
N GLU A 266 -12.40 3.84 -3.19
CA GLU A 266 -13.06 3.70 -1.90
C GLU A 266 -12.48 4.67 -0.87
N HIS A 267 -13.28 5.12 0.10
CA HIS A 267 -12.85 6.00 1.20
C HIS A 267 -12.07 7.24 0.75
N GLY A 268 -12.48 7.84 -0.38
CA GLY A 268 -11.82 9.03 -0.91
C GLY A 268 -10.49 8.80 -1.61
N GLU A 269 -10.08 7.54 -1.81
CA GLU A 269 -8.84 7.18 -2.51
C GLU A 269 -9.12 6.30 -3.73
N ALA A 270 -8.54 6.63 -4.88
CA ALA A 270 -8.51 5.77 -6.05
C ALA A 270 -7.09 5.20 -6.26
N LEU A 271 -7.01 3.89 -6.49
CA LEU A 271 -5.75 3.17 -6.72
C LEU A 271 -5.71 2.64 -8.16
N ILE A 272 -4.65 2.94 -8.90
CA ILE A 272 -4.46 2.48 -10.29
C ILE A 272 -3.59 1.22 -10.28
N HIS A 273 -4.21 0.04 -10.22
CA HIS A 273 -3.46 -1.23 -10.12
C HIS A 273 -2.78 -1.62 -11.41
N LYS A 274 -3.52 -1.56 -12.51
CA LYS A 274 -3.03 -2.01 -13.82
C LYS A 274 -3.58 -1.15 -14.93
N LEU A 275 -2.78 -0.99 -15.98
CA LEU A 275 -3.20 -0.44 -17.25
C LEU A 275 -2.47 -1.16 -18.39
N ALA A 276 -3.18 -1.35 -19.48
CA ALA A 276 -2.64 -1.96 -20.70
C ALA A 276 -3.35 -1.39 -21.94
N TYR A 277 -2.69 -1.46 -23.06
CA TYR A 277 -3.32 -1.26 -24.38
C TYR A 277 -2.64 -2.17 -25.42
N ASP A 278 -3.39 -2.55 -26.42
CA ASP A 278 -2.89 -3.31 -27.58
C ASP A 278 -2.05 -2.38 -28.46
N GLU A 279 -0.74 -2.70 -28.62
CA GLU A 279 0.21 -1.87 -29.36
C GLU A 279 -0.18 -1.64 -30.82
N ARG A 280 -0.93 -2.56 -31.43
CA ARG A 280 -1.46 -2.40 -32.79
C ARG A 280 -2.36 -1.18 -32.95
N TYR A 281 -2.99 -0.74 -31.85
CA TYR A 281 -3.87 0.43 -31.77
C TYR A 281 -3.23 1.65 -31.12
N ALA A 282 -1.90 1.69 -30.91
CA ALA A 282 -1.19 2.79 -30.27
C ALA A 282 -1.55 4.19 -30.87
N LYS A 283 -1.71 4.25 -32.21
CA LYS A 283 -2.07 5.49 -32.92
C LYS A 283 -3.45 6.04 -32.51
N ALA A 284 -4.36 5.21 -32.01
CA ALA A 284 -5.68 5.64 -31.56
C ALA A 284 -5.64 6.37 -30.21
N SER A 285 -4.57 6.19 -29.43
CA SER A 285 -4.42 6.72 -28.06
C SER A 285 -5.55 6.28 -27.11
N ALA A 286 -6.08 5.04 -27.33
CA ALA A 286 -7.21 4.51 -26.57
C ALA A 286 -6.92 4.44 -25.06
N GLY A 287 -5.70 4.03 -24.65
CA GLY A 287 -5.29 4.05 -23.25
C GLY A 287 -5.34 5.45 -22.62
N THR A 288 -4.90 6.48 -23.35
CA THR A 288 -4.96 7.89 -22.89
C THR A 288 -6.41 8.38 -22.72
N LEU A 289 -7.29 8.05 -23.68
CA LEU A 289 -8.70 8.39 -23.58
C LEU A 289 -9.38 7.67 -22.41
N LEU A 290 -9.04 6.41 -22.20
CA LEU A 290 -9.54 5.61 -21.09
C LEU A 290 -9.08 6.17 -19.74
N THR A 291 -7.79 6.51 -19.60
CA THR A 291 -7.28 7.15 -18.39
C THR A 291 -8.01 8.46 -18.11
N HIS A 292 -8.21 9.30 -19.13
CA HIS A 292 -8.97 10.56 -18.99
C HIS A 292 -10.40 10.32 -18.49
N ALA A 293 -11.09 9.30 -19.02
CA ALA A 293 -12.44 8.97 -18.60
C ALA A 293 -12.50 8.45 -17.16
N LEU A 294 -11.52 7.59 -16.77
CA LEU A 294 -11.43 7.07 -15.40
C LEU A 294 -11.12 8.18 -14.38
N PHE A 295 -10.17 9.09 -14.69
CA PHE A 295 -9.93 10.26 -13.82
C PHE A 295 -11.19 11.10 -13.65
N ARG A 296 -11.91 11.39 -14.74
CA ARG A 296 -13.18 12.12 -14.65
C ARG A 296 -14.18 11.36 -13.77
N HIS A 297 -14.32 10.07 -13.96
CA HIS A 297 -15.24 9.24 -13.20
C HIS A 297 -14.94 9.26 -11.70
N VAL A 298 -13.69 8.97 -11.31
CA VAL A 298 -13.34 8.90 -9.87
C VAL A 298 -13.39 10.27 -9.19
N ILE A 299 -13.13 11.36 -9.92
CA ILE A 299 -13.20 12.70 -9.36
C ILE A 299 -14.65 13.19 -9.25
N GLU A 300 -15.47 13.03 -10.31
CA GLU A 300 -16.83 13.60 -10.39
C GLU A 300 -17.89 12.68 -9.78
N GLN A 301 -17.76 11.36 -9.93
CA GLN A 301 -18.76 10.40 -9.46
C GLN A 301 -18.39 9.80 -8.10
N ASP A 302 -17.12 9.40 -7.92
CA ASP A 302 -16.68 8.79 -6.65
C ASP A 302 -16.26 9.83 -5.62
N GLY A 303 -15.97 11.07 -6.03
CA GLY A 303 -15.62 12.17 -5.12
C GLY A 303 -14.29 11.93 -4.38
N VAL A 304 -13.30 11.34 -5.03
CA VAL A 304 -12.01 11.04 -4.38
C VAL A 304 -11.20 12.30 -4.10
N ASP A 305 -10.45 12.28 -3.01
CA ASP A 305 -9.48 13.32 -2.65
C ASP A 305 -8.05 12.99 -3.08
N LEU A 306 -7.79 11.70 -3.31
CA LEU A 306 -6.47 11.17 -3.63
C LEU A 306 -6.54 10.14 -4.75
N VAL A 307 -5.66 10.25 -5.75
CA VAL A 307 -5.40 9.18 -6.72
C VAL A 307 -3.96 8.74 -6.57
N ASP A 308 -3.71 7.43 -6.43
CA ASP A 308 -2.38 6.83 -6.33
C ASP A 308 -2.11 5.92 -7.54
N TYR A 309 -1.06 6.25 -8.30
CA TYR A 309 -0.65 5.49 -9.50
C TYR A 309 0.25 4.30 -9.18
N GLY A 310 0.42 3.97 -7.89
CA GLY A 310 1.29 2.90 -7.45
C GLY A 310 2.77 3.19 -7.62
N THR A 311 3.57 2.16 -7.37
CA THR A 311 5.04 2.23 -7.39
C THR A 311 5.62 2.35 -8.79
N GLY A 312 6.87 2.82 -8.86
CA GLY A 312 7.66 2.96 -10.10
C GLY A 312 7.64 4.35 -10.71
N SER A 313 8.78 4.71 -11.34
CA SER A 313 9.10 6.06 -11.83
C SER A 313 8.80 6.29 -13.32
N ASP A 314 7.84 5.56 -13.89
CA ASP A 314 7.47 5.68 -15.30
C ASP A 314 7.12 7.13 -15.69
N ALA A 315 7.77 7.64 -16.73
CA ALA A 315 7.66 9.05 -17.13
C ALA A 315 6.23 9.50 -17.45
N TYR A 316 5.39 8.61 -18.01
CA TYR A 316 4.00 8.93 -18.33
C TYR A 316 3.14 9.25 -17.10
N LYS A 317 3.48 8.74 -15.91
CA LYS A 317 2.76 9.02 -14.66
C LYS A 317 2.79 10.51 -14.32
N ARG A 318 3.89 11.21 -14.64
CA ARG A 318 4.06 12.64 -14.38
C ARG A 318 3.11 13.52 -15.21
N ASP A 319 2.59 13.02 -16.32
CA ASP A 319 1.60 13.76 -17.11
C ASP A 319 0.22 13.83 -16.40
N TRP A 320 -0.04 12.87 -15.51
CA TRP A 320 -1.32 12.73 -14.79
C TRP A 320 -1.22 13.12 -13.31
N MET A 321 -0.07 12.93 -12.69
CA MET A 321 0.17 13.13 -11.26
C MET A 321 0.94 14.41 -11.00
N GLU A 322 0.87 14.89 -9.75
CA GLU A 322 1.49 16.17 -9.35
C GLU A 322 2.54 16.01 -8.27
N GLU A 323 2.48 14.93 -7.49
CA GLU A 323 3.36 14.70 -6.35
C GLU A 323 4.04 13.34 -6.45
N ILE A 324 5.26 13.26 -5.93
CA ILE A 324 5.98 12.01 -5.73
C ILE A 324 6.02 11.74 -4.23
N ARG A 325 5.57 10.56 -3.83
CA ARG A 325 5.58 10.10 -2.44
C ARG A 325 6.57 8.94 -2.29
N PRO A 326 7.74 9.17 -1.64
CA PRO A 326 8.75 8.14 -1.50
C PRO A 326 8.24 6.97 -0.67
N ARG A 327 8.77 5.79 -0.97
CA ARG A 327 8.57 4.55 -0.22
C ARG A 327 9.89 4.06 0.32
N PHE A 328 9.85 3.55 1.55
CA PHE A 328 11.04 3.17 2.29
C PHE A 328 11.09 1.68 2.59
N ARG A 329 12.31 1.16 2.62
CA ARG A 329 12.62 -0.17 3.15
C ARG A 329 13.34 0.01 4.48
N LEU A 330 12.82 -0.64 5.50
CA LEU A 330 13.44 -0.76 6.80
C LEU A 330 14.03 -2.16 6.94
N ILE A 331 15.30 -2.25 7.33
CA ILE A 331 15.98 -3.51 7.62
C ILE A 331 16.49 -3.43 9.06
N ALA A 332 15.95 -4.30 9.92
CA ALA A 332 16.37 -4.43 11.32
C ALA A 332 17.09 -5.76 11.52
N ARG A 333 18.23 -5.74 12.23
CA ARG A 333 19.06 -6.93 12.52
C ARG A 333 19.41 -6.97 13.99
N ARG A 334 19.37 -8.16 14.58
CA ARG A 334 19.85 -8.40 15.97
C ARG A 334 21.39 -8.44 15.97
N PRO A 335 22.09 -7.51 16.66
CA PRO A 335 23.55 -7.46 16.66
C PRO A 335 24.20 -8.71 17.24
N GLY A 336 23.57 -9.32 18.26
CA GLY A 336 24.09 -10.51 18.92
C GLY A 336 23.98 -11.82 18.11
N HIS A 337 23.35 -11.82 16.93
CA HIS A 337 23.20 -13.03 16.12
C HIS A 337 24.34 -13.12 15.07
N PRO A 338 25.18 -14.20 15.08
CA PRO A 338 26.34 -14.31 14.20
C PRO A 338 26.03 -14.19 12.70
N ALA A 339 24.90 -14.75 12.24
CA ALA A 339 24.47 -14.67 10.84
C ALA A 339 24.27 -13.21 10.35
N ASN A 340 24.13 -12.24 11.25
CA ASN A 340 23.96 -10.83 10.90
C ASN A 340 25.26 -10.06 10.74
N TRP A 341 26.41 -10.59 11.20
CA TRP A 341 27.68 -9.84 11.30
C TRP A 341 28.16 -9.32 9.94
N ALA A 342 28.05 -10.13 8.88
CA ALA A 342 28.41 -9.67 7.53
C ALA A 342 27.52 -8.51 7.04
N GLY A 343 26.22 -8.57 7.31
CA GLY A 343 25.27 -7.51 6.97
C GLY A 343 25.50 -6.23 7.79
N LEU A 344 25.83 -6.37 9.08
CA LEU A 344 26.16 -5.25 9.96
C LEU A 344 27.49 -4.57 9.57
N ALA A 345 28.51 -5.36 9.18
CA ALA A 345 29.76 -4.82 8.69
C ALA A 345 29.57 -4.01 7.39
N ARG A 346 28.78 -4.53 6.43
CA ARG A 346 28.45 -3.79 5.20
C ARG A 346 27.70 -2.49 5.48
N ALA A 347 26.74 -2.50 6.41
CA ALA A 347 25.98 -1.31 6.80
C ALA A 347 26.90 -0.24 7.42
N LYS A 348 27.85 -0.62 8.28
CA LYS A 348 28.86 0.30 8.85
C LYS A 348 29.76 0.90 7.77
N LEU A 349 30.25 0.08 6.83
CA LEU A 349 31.05 0.56 5.72
C LEU A 349 30.32 1.57 4.85
N ALA A 350 29.06 1.28 4.50
CA ALA A 350 28.23 2.19 3.72
C ALA A 350 27.99 3.54 4.43
N GLN A 351 27.83 3.54 5.76
CA GLN A 351 27.72 4.77 6.55
C GLN A 351 29.01 5.59 6.53
N LEU A 352 30.17 4.94 6.61
CA LEU A 352 31.49 5.62 6.56
C LEU A 352 31.73 6.26 5.20
N VAL A 353 31.37 5.58 4.12
CA VAL A 353 31.47 6.13 2.74
C VAL A 353 30.55 7.35 2.58
N ARG A 354 29.29 7.27 3.00
CA ARG A 354 28.35 8.42 2.90
C ARG A 354 28.84 9.64 3.71
N ARG A 355 29.41 9.44 4.89
CA ARG A 355 29.96 10.54 5.69
C ARG A 355 31.17 11.21 5.02
N ARG A 356 31.98 10.47 4.24
CA ARG A 356 33.10 11.04 3.47
C ARG A 356 32.70 11.78 2.22
N SER A 357 31.53 11.46 1.65
CA SER A 357 31.00 12.15 0.46
C SER A 357 30.18 13.40 0.79
N SER A 358 29.93 13.69 2.07
CA SER A 358 29.18 14.86 2.54
C SER A 358 30.13 15.95 3.15
N VAL A 359 31.43 15.80 3.04
CA VAL A 359 32.50 16.76 3.36
C VAL A 359 33.21 17.13 2.06
#